data_6f339d7b8ae8bc209c2a99a023d30152
#
_entry.id   6f339d7b8ae8bc209c2a99a023d30152
#
_cell.length_a   1.000
_cell.length_b   1.000
_cell.length_c   1.000
_cell.angle_alpha   90.00
_cell.angle_beta   90.00
_cell.angle_gamma   90.00
#
_symmetry.space_group_name_H-M   'P 1'
#
loop_
_entity.id
_entity.type
_entity.pdbx_description
1 polymer ?
#
loop_
_entity_poly.entity_id
_entity_poly.type
_entity_poly.pdbx_seq_one_letter_code
_entity_poly.pdbx_strand_id
1 'polypeptide(L)'
;MSVPARLCLLLLACGLGACAQQPPQVPVAPAPPVISPGQCNESAAQYAVGKVADAKLAEEVRVRASAQRVRMVRPGQMVTMEFDSGRLTLDIDANGRVVRARCG
;
A
#
# COMPACT_ATOMS: atom_id res chain seq x y z
N MET A 1 86.55 -3.36 4.62
CA MET A 1 85.83 -4.26 3.91
C MET A 1 84.37 -4.31 4.26
N SER A 2 83.70 -3.84 3.42
CA SER A 2 82.31 -4.13 3.02
C SER A 2 81.40 -4.63 4.09
N VAL A 3 80.71 -3.74 4.66
CA VAL A 3 79.43 -4.04 5.27
C VAL A 3 78.37 -3.66 4.29
N PRO A 4 77.72 -4.60 3.72
CA PRO A 4 76.50 -4.23 3.03
C PRO A 4 75.46 -3.87 4.07
N ALA A 5 75.22 -2.65 4.15
CA ALA A 5 74.03 -2.22 4.86
C ALA A 5 72.83 -2.87 4.18
N ARG A 6 72.43 -3.92 4.77
CA ARG A 6 71.15 -4.49 4.38
C ARG A 6 70.07 -3.67 4.95
N LEU A 7 69.81 -2.68 4.22
CA LEU A 7 68.59 -1.93 4.43
C LEU A 7 67.44 -2.83 3.97
N CYS A 8 66.99 -3.65 4.84
CA CYS A 8 65.74 -4.29 4.68
C CYS A 8 64.65 -3.25 4.79
N LEU A 9 64.34 -2.70 3.66
CA LEU A 9 63.18 -1.88 3.54
C LEU A 9 61.97 -2.82 3.56
N LEU A 10 61.53 -3.12 4.76
CA LEU A 10 60.25 -3.72 4.96
C LEU A 10 59.16 -2.72 4.61
N LEU A 11 58.78 -2.78 3.38
CA LEU A 11 57.54 -2.16 2.95
C LEU A 11 56.40 -2.96 3.57
N LEU A 12 56.02 -2.53 4.75
CA LEU A 12 54.71 -2.89 5.24
C LEU A 12 53.67 -2.25 4.35
N ALA A 13 53.24 -3.00 3.39
CA ALA A 13 52.02 -2.70 2.72
C ALA A 13 50.90 -2.96 3.74
N CYS A 14 50.53 -1.95 4.48
CA CYS A 14 49.26 -1.93 5.17
C CYS A 14 48.15 -1.96 4.13
N GLY A 15 47.78 -3.15 3.78
CA GLY A 15 46.53 -3.36 3.09
C GLY A 15 45.42 -2.93 4.04
N LEU A 16 45.02 -1.70 3.95
CA LEU A 16 43.75 -1.24 4.51
C LEU A 16 42.64 -1.90 3.71
N GLY A 17 42.36 -3.12 4.09
CA GLY A 17 41.11 -3.73 3.73
C GLY A 17 40.01 -2.95 4.42
N ALA A 18 39.51 -1.94 3.76
CA ALA A 18 38.27 -1.32 4.17
C ALA A 18 37.17 -2.34 3.94
N CYS A 19 36.93 -3.18 4.93
CA CYS A 19 35.70 -3.93 4.97
C CYS A 19 34.57 -2.93 5.17
N ALA A 20 33.98 -2.53 4.06
CA ALA A 20 32.72 -1.83 4.12
C ALA A 20 31.68 -2.82 4.64
N GLN A 21 31.52 -2.87 5.95
CA GLN A 21 30.42 -3.59 6.55
C GLN A 21 29.18 -2.78 6.27
N GLN A 22 28.38 -3.25 5.35
CA GLN A 22 27.02 -2.74 5.23
C GLN A 22 26.30 -3.07 6.54
N PRO A 23 25.65 -2.09 7.17
CA PRO A 23 24.82 -2.36 8.32
C PRO A 23 23.78 -3.40 7.90
N PRO A 24 23.50 -4.41 8.78
CA PRO A 24 22.50 -5.40 8.46
C PRO A 24 21.21 -4.69 8.11
N GLN A 25 20.76 -4.87 6.89
CA GLN A 25 19.45 -4.39 6.49
C GLN A 25 18.44 -5.27 7.20
N VAL A 26 17.83 -4.72 8.24
CA VAL A 26 16.67 -5.34 8.85
C VAL A 26 15.60 -5.34 7.75
N PRO A 27 15.04 -6.52 7.40
CA PRO A 27 13.92 -6.53 6.48
C PRO A 27 12.83 -5.64 7.07
N VAL A 28 12.61 -4.51 6.41
CA VAL A 28 11.52 -3.62 6.78
C VAL A 28 10.26 -4.38 6.42
N ALA A 29 9.51 -4.80 7.43
CA ALA A 29 8.18 -5.32 7.22
C ALA A 29 7.41 -4.28 6.40
N PRO A 30 6.62 -4.69 5.36
CA PRO A 30 5.82 -3.75 4.62
C PRO A 30 5.00 -2.93 5.62
N ALA A 31 5.16 -1.62 5.57
CA ALA A 31 4.40 -0.73 6.42
C ALA A 31 2.91 -0.98 6.18
N PRO A 32 2.07 -1.04 7.22
CA PRO A 32 0.64 -1.12 7.03
C PRO A 32 0.21 0.03 6.09
N PRO A 33 -0.74 -0.21 5.16
CA PRO A 33 -1.16 0.84 4.24
C PRO A 33 -1.59 2.06 5.05
N VAL A 34 -0.92 3.17 4.81
CA VAL A 34 -1.28 4.44 5.41
C VAL A 34 -2.56 4.90 4.71
N ILE A 35 -3.67 4.81 5.42
CA ILE A 35 -4.95 5.31 4.93
C ILE A 35 -4.94 6.82 5.13
N SER A 36 -4.76 7.54 4.04
CA SER A 36 -4.88 9.00 4.08
C SER A 36 -6.34 9.38 4.33
N PRO A 37 -6.61 10.37 5.21
CA PRO A 37 -7.97 10.85 5.42
C PRO A 37 -8.64 11.25 4.09
N GLY A 38 -9.85 10.75 3.86
CA GLY A 38 -10.57 11.00 2.63
C GLY A 38 -10.21 10.13 1.44
N GLN A 39 -9.29 9.19 1.62
CA GLN A 39 -8.96 8.18 0.63
C GLN A 39 -9.70 6.88 0.94
N CYS A 40 -10.42 6.36 -0.06
CA CYS A 40 -11.22 5.15 0.09
C CYS A 40 -10.36 3.91 0.32
N ASN A 41 -10.74 3.09 1.30
CA ASN A 41 -10.13 1.80 1.61
C ASN A 41 -11.06 0.67 1.15
N GLU A 42 -10.71 0.05 0.03
CA GLU A 42 -11.53 -1.01 -0.56
C GLU A 42 -11.66 -2.25 0.36
N SER A 43 -10.60 -2.62 1.06
CA SER A 43 -10.62 -3.76 1.97
C SER A 43 -11.66 -3.60 3.08
N ALA A 44 -11.77 -2.40 3.62
CA ALA A 44 -12.74 -2.09 4.68
C ALA A 44 -14.19 -2.10 4.17
N ALA A 45 -14.40 -2.00 2.88
CA ALA A 45 -15.72 -1.99 2.27
C ALA A 45 -16.27 -3.41 1.95
N GLN A 46 -15.43 -4.44 1.98
CA GLN A 46 -15.81 -5.78 1.53
C GLN A 46 -16.89 -6.43 2.39
N TYR A 47 -17.06 -6.03 3.64
CA TYR A 47 -18.11 -6.58 4.50
C TYR A 47 -19.52 -6.28 3.99
N ALA A 48 -19.66 -5.29 3.12
CA ALA A 48 -20.95 -4.92 2.54
C ALA A 48 -21.45 -5.92 1.49
N VAL A 49 -20.53 -6.71 0.90
CA VAL A 49 -20.88 -7.69 -0.13
C VAL A 49 -21.84 -8.71 0.42
N GLY A 50 -22.95 -8.95 -0.28
CA GLY A 50 -24.00 -9.85 0.11
C GLY A 50 -25.10 -9.22 0.99
N LYS A 51 -24.93 -8.00 1.44
CA LYS A 51 -25.93 -7.30 2.25
C LYS A 51 -26.91 -6.53 1.38
N VAL A 52 -28.09 -6.27 1.95
CA VAL A 52 -29.09 -5.43 1.29
C VAL A 52 -28.58 -3.99 1.18
N ALA A 53 -28.57 -3.46 -0.02
CA ALA A 53 -28.11 -2.12 -0.31
C ALA A 53 -29.20 -1.09 0.01
N ASP A 54 -29.08 -0.46 1.15
CA ASP A 54 -29.93 0.65 1.56
C ASP A 54 -29.07 1.87 1.92
N ALA A 55 -29.72 2.99 2.19
CA ALA A 55 -29.02 4.23 2.52
C ALA A 55 -28.20 4.10 3.82
N LYS A 56 -28.66 3.32 4.77
CA LYS A 56 -27.98 3.08 6.04
C LYS A 56 -26.69 2.29 5.82
N LEU A 57 -26.76 1.22 5.05
CA LEU A 57 -25.58 0.42 4.69
C LEU A 57 -24.58 1.27 3.90
N ALA A 58 -25.05 2.02 2.93
CA ALA A 58 -24.19 2.88 2.11
C ALA A 58 -23.39 3.85 2.97
N GLU A 59 -24.03 4.51 3.94
CA GLU A 59 -23.36 5.45 4.84
C GLU A 59 -22.40 4.74 5.80
N GLU A 60 -22.79 3.60 6.33
CA GLU A 60 -21.93 2.81 7.21
C GLU A 60 -20.66 2.35 6.49
N VAL A 61 -20.80 1.83 5.27
CA VAL A 61 -19.65 1.39 4.46
C VAL A 61 -18.77 2.58 4.08
N ARG A 62 -19.38 3.71 3.71
CA ARG A 62 -18.64 4.92 3.40
C ARG A 62 -17.73 5.33 4.56
N VAL A 63 -18.26 5.38 5.75
CA VAL A 63 -17.51 5.77 6.96
C VAL A 63 -16.39 4.76 7.24
N ARG A 64 -16.69 3.46 7.19
CA ARG A 64 -15.68 2.41 7.45
C ARG A 64 -14.57 2.39 6.41
N ALA A 65 -14.90 2.68 5.16
CA ALA A 65 -13.94 2.76 4.08
C ALA A 65 -13.20 4.09 4.03
N SER A 66 -13.48 5.02 4.93
CA SER A 66 -12.93 6.38 4.93
C SER A 66 -13.16 7.12 3.61
N ALA A 67 -14.21 6.75 2.90
CA ALA A 67 -14.58 7.39 1.64
C ALA A 67 -15.28 8.73 1.88
N GLN A 68 -15.05 9.67 0.99
CA GLN A 68 -15.74 10.97 1.02
C GLN A 68 -17.16 10.87 0.45
N ARG A 69 -17.35 9.98 -0.50
CA ARG A 69 -18.61 9.77 -1.22
C ARG A 69 -18.87 8.29 -1.43
N VAL A 70 -20.14 7.94 -1.57
CA VAL A 70 -20.56 6.60 -1.96
C VAL A 70 -21.49 6.69 -3.17
N ARG A 71 -21.30 5.77 -4.12
CA ARG A 71 -22.16 5.63 -5.29
C ARG A 71 -22.71 4.21 -5.31
N MET A 72 -24.03 4.10 -5.42
CA MET A 72 -24.70 2.82 -5.64
C MET A 72 -25.05 2.67 -7.11
N VAL A 73 -24.58 1.60 -7.72
CA VAL A 73 -24.79 1.31 -9.14
C VAL A 73 -25.72 0.10 -9.27
N ARG A 74 -26.89 0.34 -9.85
CA ARG A 74 -27.89 -0.69 -10.11
C ARG A 74 -27.68 -1.32 -11.49
N PRO A 75 -28.22 -2.54 -11.73
CA PRO A 75 -28.12 -3.16 -13.05
C PRO A 75 -28.64 -2.23 -14.16
N GLY A 76 -27.88 -2.14 -15.25
CA GLY A 76 -28.23 -1.29 -16.40
C GLY A 76 -28.03 0.20 -16.22
N GLN A 77 -27.59 0.65 -15.05
CA GLN A 77 -27.32 2.07 -14.81
C GLN A 77 -26.04 2.50 -15.52
N MET A 78 -26.14 3.57 -16.28
CA MET A 78 -24.98 4.20 -16.91
C MET A 78 -24.19 4.99 -15.87
N VAL A 79 -22.88 4.78 -15.82
CA VAL A 79 -21.98 5.52 -14.93
C VAL A 79 -20.78 6.03 -15.71
N THR A 80 -20.21 7.14 -15.22
CA THR A 80 -18.98 7.66 -15.77
C THR A 80 -17.80 6.79 -15.38
N MET A 81 -16.78 6.70 -16.25
CA MET A 81 -15.59 5.86 -16.05
C MET A 81 -14.46 6.59 -15.33
N GLU A 82 -14.72 7.78 -14.82
CA GLU A 82 -13.74 8.57 -14.10
C GLU A 82 -13.36 7.88 -12.77
N PHE A 83 -12.09 7.75 -12.53
CA PHE A 83 -11.59 7.27 -11.25
C PHE A 83 -11.64 8.40 -10.21
N ASP A 84 -12.18 8.11 -9.04
CA ASP A 84 -12.22 9.04 -7.92
C ASP A 84 -11.73 8.31 -6.66
N SER A 85 -10.56 8.66 -6.18
CA SER A 85 -9.92 8.00 -5.03
C SER A 85 -10.69 8.18 -3.72
N GLY A 86 -11.53 9.18 -3.62
CA GLY A 86 -12.39 9.45 -2.45
C GLY A 86 -13.77 8.81 -2.54
N ARG A 87 -14.08 8.10 -3.62
CA ARG A 87 -15.42 7.54 -3.85
C ARG A 87 -15.43 6.03 -3.66
N LEU A 88 -16.38 5.55 -2.88
CA LEU A 88 -16.74 4.15 -2.81
C LEU A 88 -17.88 3.87 -3.78
N THR A 89 -17.75 2.84 -4.60
CA THR A 89 -18.79 2.37 -5.50
C THR A 89 -19.26 0.99 -5.06
N LEU A 90 -20.56 0.87 -4.87
CA LEU A 90 -21.25 -0.38 -4.55
C LEU A 90 -22.06 -0.82 -5.76
N ASP A 91 -21.69 -1.93 -6.36
CA ASP A 91 -22.46 -2.55 -7.43
C ASP A 91 -23.56 -3.41 -6.83
N ILE A 92 -24.78 -3.23 -7.26
CA ILE A 92 -25.98 -3.83 -6.70
C ILE A 92 -26.65 -4.71 -7.73
N ASP A 93 -27.07 -5.92 -7.34
CA ASP A 93 -27.77 -6.84 -8.22
C ASP A 93 -29.29 -6.52 -8.33
N ALA A 94 -29.99 -7.33 -9.15
CA ALA A 94 -31.42 -7.17 -9.34
C ALA A 94 -32.24 -7.43 -8.06
N ASN A 95 -31.66 -8.10 -7.07
CA ASN A 95 -32.31 -8.39 -5.78
C ASN A 95 -32.03 -7.30 -4.73
N GLY A 96 -31.33 -6.25 -5.10
CA GLY A 96 -30.99 -5.16 -4.19
C GLY A 96 -29.84 -5.47 -3.24
N ARG A 97 -29.00 -6.45 -3.55
CA ARG A 97 -27.84 -6.82 -2.74
C ARG A 97 -26.56 -6.31 -3.35
N VAL A 98 -25.62 -5.96 -2.50
CA VAL A 98 -24.27 -5.57 -2.92
C VAL A 98 -23.54 -6.81 -3.41
N VAL A 99 -23.06 -6.78 -4.65
CA VAL A 99 -22.26 -7.87 -5.24
C VAL A 99 -20.80 -7.50 -5.34
N ARG A 100 -20.47 -6.23 -5.28
CA ARG A 100 -19.11 -5.74 -5.36
C ARG A 100 -18.98 -4.38 -4.66
N ALA A 101 -17.89 -4.22 -3.93
CA ALA A 101 -17.51 -2.95 -3.32
C ALA A 101 -16.11 -2.57 -3.80
N ARG A 102 -15.95 -1.39 -4.36
CA ARG A 102 -14.67 -0.91 -4.91
C ARG A 102 -14.50 0.59 -4.73
N CYS A 103 -13.26 1.02 -4.64
CA CYS A 103 -12.91 2.42 -4.67
C CYS A 103 -12.78 2.91 -6.11
N GLY A 104 -13.28 4.09 -6.38
CA GLY A 104 -13.21 4.67 -7.72
C GLY A 104 -14.53 4.86 -8.41
#